data_bdec4f94d20806684a335db2af89082e
#
_entry.id   bdec4f94d20806684a335db2af89082e
#
_cell.length_a   1.000
_cell.length_b   1.000
_cell.length_c   1.000
_cell.angle_alpha   90.00
_cell.angle_beta   90.00
_cell.angle_gamma   90.00
#
_symmetry.space_group_name_H-M   'P 1'
#
loop_
_entity.id
_entity.type
_entity.pdbx_description
1 polymer ?
#
loop_
_entity_poly.entity_id
_entity_poly.type
_entity_poly.pdbx_seq_one_letter_code
_entity_poly.pdbx_strand_id
1 'polypeptide(L)'
;MRHFALSLLLCCWCGIAFSCDKAESAPKEESAESQWRNQSFTLATWNVAFDNPVPWDDRKAMVASVFETQDFDIIGIQEPWRHALDDLIAMLPDYDYTGTSVTGNPADTDCHNNPIFYKKERFTLLDSGSFWFSETPDIPGSKSWDSYGIRMCNWGKFRDKQTGGEFFLFNTHFDHKGETARQKTAQIVNERVKSIAKGYHAFLTGDFNGDQWSEPYKILTDQFRDTRDEAVRTENADWHSYNAYNYSDKPLYSGAQLDHIMLRPADLDFVVNEWRIVNTDFNKVYPSDHFPIVLSFSFKFERQ
;
A
#
# COMPACT_ATOMS: atom_id res chain seq x y z
N MET A 1 -47.56 93.75 -0.58
CA MET A 1 -47.44 94.05 0.84
C MET A 1 -46.62 92.95 1.51
N ARG A 2 -45.63 93.45 2.21
CA ARG A 2 -44.79 92.76 3.21
C ARG A 2 -43.76 91.74 2.73
N HIS A 3 -42.57 92.22 2.80
CA HIS A 3 -41.23 91.55 2.86
C HIS A 3 -41.10 90.51 3.96
N PHE A 4 -40.30 89.51 3.77
CA PHE A 4 -39.35 89.12 4.79
C PHE A 4 -38.15 88.36 4.17
N ALA A 5 -36.99 88.72 4.65
CA ALA A 5 -35.68 88.39 4.15
C ALA A 5 -35.28 86.96 4.59
N LEU A 6 -34.47 86.35 3.80
CA LEU A 6 -33.94 84.98 4.08
C LEU A 6 -32.42 85.09 4.26
N SER A 7 -31.96 84.72 5.41
CA SER A 7 -30.54 84.56 5.76
C SER A 7 -30.02 83.20 5.29
N LEU A 8 -28.91 83.22 4.53
CA LEU A 8 -28.15 82.06 4.16
C LEU A 8 -27.34 81.57 5.39
N LEU A 9 -27.46 80.26 5.74
CA LEU A 9 -26.55 79.55 6.59
C LEU A 9 -25.82 78.52 5.70
N LEU A 10 -24.50 78.71 5.49
CA LEU A 10 -23.60 77.66 4.96
C LEU A 10 -23.33 76.64 6.05
N CYS A 11 -23.73 75.39 5.83
CA CYS A 11 -23.23 74.26 6.59
C CYS A 11 -22.17 73.54 5.78
N CYS A 12 -20.90 73.57 6.23
CA CYS A 12 -19.82 72.73 5.78
C CYS A 12 -20.11 71.28 6.19
N TRP A 13 -20.25 70.41 5.20
CA TRP A 13 -20.24 68.96 5.43
C TRP A 13 -18.79 68.44 5.30
N CYS A 14 -18.18 68.12 6.43
CA CYS A 14 -16.98 67.31 6.49
C CYS A 14 -17.36 65.85 6.18
N GLY A 15 -17.01 65.40 5.01
CA GLY A 15 -17.11 63.98 4.65
C GLY A 15 -16.06 63.15 5.41
N ILE A 16 -16.53 62.39 6.38
CA ILE A 16 -15.71 61.32 6.97
C ILE A 16 -15.83 60.10 6.06
N ALA A 17 -14.76 59.81 5.31
CA ALA A 17 -14.65 58.57 4.59
C ALA A 17 -14.40 57.44 5.59
N PHE A 18 -15.41 56.60 5.81
CA PHE A 18 -15.19 55.31 6.46
C PHE A 18 -14.44 54.42 5.50
N SER A 19 -13.14 54.19 5.76
CA SER A 19 -12.38 53.09 5.22
C SER A 19 -12.97 51.78 5.75
N CYS A 20 -13.56 51.04 4.85
CA CYS A 20 -13.99 49.68 5.16
C CYS A 20 -12.72 48.80 5.12
N ASP A 21 -12.05 48.68 6.25
CA ASP A 21 -11.00 47.67 6.45
C ASP A 21 -11.66 46.33 6.30
N LYS A 22 -11.32 45.65 5.19
CA LYS A 22 -11.59 44.22 5.05
C LYS A 22 -10.80 43.53 6.17
N ALA A 23 -11.51 43.09 7.19
CA ALA A 23 -10.95 42.14 8.16
C ALA A 23 -10.45 40.93 7.38
N GLU A 24 -9.13 40.80 7.25
CA GLU A 24 -8.48 39.59 6.84
C GLU A 24 -8.97 38.48 7.79
N SER A 25 -9.75 37.55 7.26
CA SER A 25 -10.17 36.39 8.03
C SER A 25 -8.91 35.62 8.45
N ALA A 26 -8.68 35.51 9.75
CA ALA A 26 -7.64 34.64 10.29
C ALA A 26 -7.74 33.27 9.61
N PRO A 27 -6.60 32.64 9.27
CA PRO A 27 -6.62 31.30 8.69
C PRO A 27 -7.40 30.39 9.63
N LYS A 28 -8.42 29.72 9.09
CA LYS A 28 -9.17 28.72 9.86
C LYS A 28 -8.14 27.71 10.35
N GLU A 29 -8.04 27.51 11.66
CA GLU A 29 -7.33 26.37 12.22
C GLU A 29 -7.87 25.11 11.53
N GLU A 30 -7.03 24.45 10.76
CA GLU A 30 -7.33 23.13 10.21
C GLU A 30 -7.66 22.22 11.40
N SER A 31 -8.82 21.59 11.40
CA SER A 31 -9.19 20.68 12.47
C SER A 31 -8.14 19.58 12.60
N ALA A 32 -7.89 19.09 13.80
CA ALA A 32 -6.93 17.99 14.02
C ALA A 32 -7.16 16.81 13.03
N GLU A 33 -8.43 16.57 12.67
CA GLU A 33 -8.85 15.55 11.70
C GLU A 33 -8.42 15.85 10.26
N SER A 34 -8.30 17.11 9.82
CA SER A 34 -7.79 17.49 8.50
C SER A 34 -6.28 17.38 8.42
N GLN A 35 -5.55 17.61 9.51
CA GLN A 35 -4.09 17.45 9.56
C GLN A 35 -3.66 15.99 9.40
N TRP A 36 -4.49 15.02 9.87
CA TRP A 36 -4.21 13.59 9.72
C TRP A 36 -4.36 13.10 8.28
N ARG A 37 -5.37 13.59 7.54
CA ARG A 37 -5.60 13.22 6.13
C ARG A 37 -4.48 13.67 5.20
N ASN A 38 -3.79 14.77 5.52
CA ASN A 38 -2.67 15.30 4.75
C ASN A 38 -1.36 14.53 5.00
N GLN A 39 -1.34 13.56 5.91
CA GLN A 39 -0.15 12.76 6.27
C GLN A 39 -0.32 11.29 5.92
N SER A 40 -1.31 10.93 5.12
CA SER A 40 -1.49 9.57 4.64
C SER A 40 -0.42 9.20 3.62
N PHE A 41 -0.12 7.90 3.54
CA PHE A 41 0.64 7.32 2.44
C PHE A 41 -0.14 6.15 1.82
N THR A 42 0.21 5.83 0.59
CA THR A 42 -0.34 4.68 -0.13
C THR A 42 0.57 3.48 0.00
N LEU A 43 0.00 2.37 0.48
CA LEU A 43 0.65 1.08 0.57
C LEU A 43 -0.09 0.10 -0.34
N ALA A 44 0.64 -0.67 -1.13
CA ALA A 44 0.02 -1.60 -2.07
C ALA A 44 0.63 -3.00 -2.01
N THR A 45 -0.07 -3.96 -2.58
CA THR A 45 0.41 -5.29 -2.95
C THR A 45 0.01 -5.61 -4.37
N TRP A 46 0.89 -6.25 -5.12
CA TRP A 46 0.59 -6.66 -6.48
C TRP A 46 1.45 -7.85 -6.93
N ASN A 47 0.79 -8.97 -7.25
CA ASN A 47 1.42 -10.02 -8.03
C ASN A 47 1.47 -9.56 -9.49
N VAL A 48 2.68 -9.31 -10.03
CA VAL A 48 2.86 -8.81 -11.39
C VAL A 48 2.94 -9.93 -12.42
N ALA A 49 2.70 -11.16 -12.02
CA ALA A 49 2.79 -12.39 -12.80
C ALA A 49 4.17 -12.62 -13.43
N PHE A 50 4.53 -13.87 -13.58
CA PHE A 50 5.69 -14.27 -14.38
C PHE A 50 5.35 -14.36 -15.89
N ASP A 51 6.29 -14.80 -16.74
CA ASP A 51 6.19 -14.72 -18.20
C ASP A 51 5.13 -15.60 -18.89
N ASN A 52 4.39 -16.41 -18.15
CA ASN A 52 3.43 -17.35 -18.74
C ASN A 52 2.03 -17.11 -18.16
N PRO A 53 0.94 -16.98 -18.92
CA PRO A 53 0.89 -17.15 -20.38
C PRO A 53 1.24 -15.89 -21.19
N VAL A 54 1.34 -14.71 -20.57
CA VAL A 54 1.62 -13.44 -21.24
C VAL A 54 3.06 -13.00 -20.96
N PRO A 55 3.93 -12.89 -22.00
CA PRO A 55 5.30 -12.47 -21.81
C PRO A 55 5.44 -11.12 -21.13
N TRP A 56 6.46 -10.97 -20.29
CA TRP A 56 6.75 -9.73 -19.59
C TRP A 56 6.92 -8.54 -20.54
N ASP A 57 7.63 -8.73 -21.65
CA ASP A 57 7.89 -7.68 -22.65
C ASP A 57 6.61 -7.08 -23.25
N ASP A 58 5.53 -7.85 -23.33
CA ASP A 58 4.24 -7.38 -23.87
C ASP A 58 3.45 -6.52 -22.86
N ARG A 59 3.78 -6.59 -21.57
CA ARG A 59 3.00 -5.94 -20.50
C ARG A 59 3.78 -5.01 -19.56
N LYS A 60 5.12 -5.02 -19.59
CA LYS A 60 5.94 -4.18 -18.71
C LYS A 60 5.62 -2.70 -18.76
N ALA A 61 5.31 -2.17 -19.94
CA ALA A 61 4.90 -0.76 -20.10
C ALA A 61 3.53 -0.46 -19.42
N MET A 62 2.60 -1.42 -19.47
CA MET A 62 1.32 -1.31 -18.77
C MET A 62 1.52 -1.37 -17.25
N VAL A 63 2.41 -2.25 -16.77
CA VAL A 63 2.77 -2.33 -15.35
C VAL A 63 3.37 -1.02 -14.87
N ALA A 64 4.35 -0.45 -15.59
CA ALA A 64 4.95 0.84 -15.27
C ALA A 64 3.90 1.97 -15.26
N SER A 65 2.97 1.98 -16.23
CA SER A 65 1.87 2.96 -16.27
C SER A 65 0.93 2.88 -15.06
N VAL A 66 0.70 1.68 -14.53
CA VAL A 66 -0.06 1.53 -13.27
C VAL A 66 0.70 2.15 -12.10
N PHE A 67 2.02 1.96 -11.99
CA PHE A 67 2.83 2.64 -10.97
C PHE A 67 2.73 4.17 -11.08
N GLU A 68 2.85 4.71 -12.28
CA GLU A 68 2.77 6.16 -12.53
C GLU A 68 1.39 6.73 -12.19
N THR A 69 0.32 6.03 -12.56
CA THR A 69 -1.05 6.52 -12.37
C THR A 69 -1.57 6.34 -10.96
N GLN A 70 -1.15 5.29 -10.26
CA GLN A 70 -1.56 5.03 -8.88
C GLN A 70 -0.65 5.69 -7.85
N ASP A 71 0.54 6.09 -8.26
CA ASP A 71 1.52 6.84 -7.45
C ASP A 71 1.79 6.19 -6.09
N PHE A 72 2.01 4.87 -6.08
CA PHE A 72 2.25 4.11 -4.85
C PHE A 72 3.42 4.69 -4.05
N ASP A 73 3.25 4.94 -2.76
CA ASP A 73 4.37 5.36 -1.91
C ASP A 73 5.26 4.18 -1.53
N ILE A 74 4.65 3.02 -1.23
CA ILE A 74 5.34 1.76 -0.94
C ILE A 74 4.50 0.57 -1.41
N ILE A 75 5.12 -0.45 -1.99
CA ILE A 75 4.42 -1.61 -2.55
C ILE A 75 5.23 -2.89 -2.42
N GLY A 76 4.57 -3.96 -1.95
CA GLY A 76 5.06 -5.32 -2.05
C GLY A 76 4.68 -5.93 -3.40
N ILE A 77 5.67 -6.44 -4.14
CA ILE A 77 5.46 -7.07 -5.44
C ILE A 77 5.74 -8.56 -5.32
N GLN A 78 4.98 -9.39 -6.04
CA GLN A 78 5.19 -10.83 -6.11
C GLN A 78 5.45 -11.24 -7.57
N GLU A 79 6.21 -12.30 -7.73
CA GLU A 79 6.56 -12.97 -8.99
C GLU A 79 7.47 -12.25 -9.98
N PRO A 80 8.01 -11.06 -9.80
CA PRO A 80 8.91 -10.56 -10.82
C PRO A 80 10.12 -11.49 -10.92
N TRP A 81 10.37 -12.06 -12.09
CA TRP A 81 11.62 -12.74 -12.39
C TRP A 81 12.75 -11.71 -12.46
N ARG A 82 13.99 -12.14 -12.44
CA ARG A 82 15.13 -11.23 -12.38
C ARG A 82 15.11 -10.17 -13.49
N HIS A 83 14.84 -10.55 -14.73
CA HIS A 83 14.76 -9.58 -15.84
C HIS A 83 13.60 -8.58 -15.67
N ALA A 84 12.45 -9.03 -15.17
CA ALA A 84 11.32 -8.14 -14.86
C ALA A 84 11.65 -7.19 -13.71
N LEU A 85 12.36 -7.66 -12.69
CA LEU A 85 12.85 -6.82 -11.59
C LEU A 85 13.84 -5.76 -12.10
N ASP A 86 14.79 -6.15 -12.97
CA ASP A 86 15.76 -5.23 -13.56
C ASP A 86 15.08 -4.15 -14.42
N ASP A 87 14.06 -4.52 -15.20
CA ASP A 87 13.24 -3.58 -15.97
C ASP A 87 12.47 -2.63 -15.06
N LEU A 88 11.83 -3.13 -13.98
CA LEU A 88 11.13 -2.28 -13.02
C LEU A 88 12.06 -1.26 -12.35
N ILE A 89 13.26 -1.68 -11.93
CA ILE A 89 14.26 -0.77 -11.36
C ILE A 89 14.63 0.32 -12.37
N ALA A 90 14.79 -0.02 -13.65
CA ALA A 90 15.14 0.94 -14.69
C ALA A 90 14.00 1.90 -15.05
N MET A 91 12.76 1.42 -15.04
CA MET A 91 11.56 2.21 -15.38
C MET A 91 11.06 3.08 -14.23
N LEU A 92 11.40 2.77 -12.98
CA LEU A 92 10.91 3.43 -11.77
C LEU A 92 12.03 4.17 -11.01
N PRO A 93 12.66 5.20 -11.60
CA PRO A 93 13.87 5.84 -11.04
C PRO A 93 13.63 6.53 -9.69
N ASP A 94 12.38 6.87 -9.35
CA ASP A 94 12.03 7.51 -8.07
C ASP A 94 11.90 6.51 -6.92
N TYR A 95 11.88 5.23 -7.25
CA TYR A 95 11.81 4.15 -6.27
C TYR A 95 13.19 3.58 -5.97
N ASP A 96 13.34 3.07 -4.77
CA ASP A 96 14.34 2.11 -4.37
C ASP A 96 13.63 0.82 -3.94
N TYR A 97 14.36 -0.25 -3.73
CA TYR A 97 13.76 -1.51 -3.31
C TYR A 97 14.61 -2.24 -2.26
N THR A 98 13.97 -3.19 -1.58
CA THR A 98 14.65 -4.14 -0.70
C THR A 98 14.07 -5.54 -0.90
N GLY A 99 14.85 -6.55 -0.56
CA GLY A 99 14.49 -7.95 -0.66
C GLY A 99 15.49 -8.76 -1.48
N THR A 100 15.37 -10.07 -1.35
CA THR A 100 16.18 -11.05 -2.10
C THR A 100 15.27 -12.02 -2.85
N SER A 101 15.86 -12.82 -3.73
CA SER A 101 15.15 -13.90 -4.44
C SER A 101 14.76 -15.05 -3.53
N VAL A 102 13.85 -15.89 -3.98
CA VAL A 102 13.41 -17.08 -3.21
C VAL A 102 14.54 -18.05 -2.88
N THR A 103 15.59 -18.09 -3.68
CA THR A 103 16.78 -18.92 -3.39
C THR A 103 17.73 -18.27 -2.39
N GLY A 104 17.60 -16.95 -2.16
CA GLY A 104 18.52 -16.17 -1.36
C GLY A 104 19.89 -15.97 -1.99
N ASN A 105 20.09 -16.44 -3.22
CA ASN A 105 21.33 -16.28 -3.98
C ASN A 105 21.18 -15.13 -4.99
N PRO A 106 21.89 -14.02 -4.84
CA PRO A 106 21.79 -12.89 -5.78
C PRO A 106 22.30 -13.18 -7.19
N ALA A 107 23.08 -14.26 -7.36
CA ALA A 107 23.54 -14.71 -8.67
C ALA A 107 22.51 -15.58 -9.41
N ASP A 108 21.45 -15.99 -8.76
CA ASP A 108 20.39 -16.79 -9.37
C ASP A 108 19.41 -15.87 -10.10
N THR A 109 19.39 -15.99 -11.42
CA THR A 109 18.54 -15.18 -12.30
C THR A 109 17.26 -15.89 -12.74
N ASP A 110 17.17 -17.19 -12.49
CA ASP A 110 16.03 -18.04 -12.90
C ASP A 110 15.14 -18.36 -11.69
N CYS A 111 14.70 -17.32 -11.01
CA CYS A 111 13.83 -17.49 -9.85
C CYS A 111 12.96 -16.25 -9.59
N HIS A 112 11.90 -16.48 -8.84
CA HIS A 112 11.00 -15.42 -8.40
C HIS A 112 11.64 -14.53 -7.34
N ASN A 113 11.19 -13.28 -7.30
CA ASN A 113 11.49 -12.32 -6.25
C ASN A 113 10.18 -11.85 -5.60
N ASN A 114 10.29 -11.34 -4.37
CA ASN A 114 9.21 -10.67 -3.66
C ASN A 114 9.71 -9.33 -3.12
N PRO A 115 10.12 -8.37 -3.99
CA PRO A 115 10.69 -7.11 -3.55
C PRO A 115 9.64 -6.21 -2.90
N ILE A 116 10.14 -5.27 -2.08
CA ILE A 116 9.37 -4.13 -1.60
C ILE A 116 9.96 -2.90 -2.28
N PHE A 117 9.19 -2.24 -3.15
CA PHE A 117 9.54 -0.96 -3.75
C PHE A 117 8.99 0.18 -2.89
N TYR A 118 9.74 1.26 -2.74
CA TYR A 118 9.34 2.43 -1.97
C TYR A 118 9.91 3.72 -2.57
N LYS A 119 9.15 4.81 -2.53
CA LYS A 119 9.62 6.12 -2.97
C LYS A 119 10.78 6.60 -2.10
N LYS A 120 11.92 6.88 -2.71
CA LYS A 120 13.14 7.37 -2.05
C LYS A 120 12.93 8.68 -1.32
N GLU A 121 12.08 9.56 -1.85
CA GLU A 121 11.77 10.84 -1.22
C GLU A 121 10.88 10.69 0.02
N ARG A 122 10.01 9.68 0.03
CA ARG A 122 9.05 9.46 1.11
C ARG A 122 9.63 8.67 2.28
N PHE A 123 10.36 7.60 2.00
CA PHE A 123 10.80 6.67 3.04
C PHE A 123 12.31 6.56 3.16
N THR A 124 12.74 6.20 4.38
CA THR A 124 14.09 5.71 4.67
C THR A 124 13.98 4.27 5.12
N LEU A 125 14.67 3.37 4.44
CA LEU A 125 14.85 2.00 4.90
C LEU A 125 15.85 2.00 6.06
N LEU A 126 15.42 1.52 7.24
CA LEU A 126 16.21 1.48 8.46
C LEU A 126 16.85 0.12 8.69
N ASP A 127 16.13 -0.95 8.33
CA ASP A 127 16.56 -2.34 8.49
C ASP A 127 15.80 -3.22 7.50
N SER A 128 16.34 -4.38 7.15
CA SER A 128 15.69 -5.32 6.25
C SER A 128 16.19 -6.74 6.44
N GLY A 129 15.42 -7.71 5.99
CA GLY A 129 15.81 -9.11 6.04
C GLY A 129 14.81 -10.01 5.34
N SER A 130 15.05 -11.31 5.49
CA SER A 130 14.26 -12.35 4.85
C SER A 130 14.17 -13.58 5.71
N PHE A 131 13.10 -14.36 5.56
CA PHE A 131 12.97 -15.70 6.13
C PHE A 131 12.15 -16.60 5.20
N TRP A 132 12.43 -17.89 5.26
CA TRP A 132 11.84 -18.88 4.37
C TRP A 132 10.73 -19.67 5.06
N PHE A 133 9.77 -20.12 4.26
CA PHE A 133 8.64 -20.91 4.76
C PHE A 133 8.98 -22.40 4.75
N SER A 134 9.71 -22.80 5.78
CA SER A 134 10.18 -24.17 5.98
C SER A 134 10.36 -24.46 7.48
N GLU A 135 10.72 -25.68 7.82
CA GLU A 135 11.14 -26.06 9.18
C GLU A 135 12.46 -25.40 9.61
N THR A 136 13.17 -24.79 8.67
CA THR A 136 14.43 -24.06 8.89
C THR A 136 14.35 -22.66 8.27
N PRO A 137 13.55 -21.74 8.86
CA PRO A 137 13.24 -20.45 8.23
C PRO A 137 14.45 -19.53 7.99
N ASP A 138 15.55 -19.75 8.69
CA ASP A 138 16.77 -18.93 8.55
C ASP A 138 17.76 -19.51 7.52
N ILE A 139 17.42 -20.62 6.85
CA ILE A 139 18.24 -21.21 5.79
C ILE A 139 17.71 -20.77 4.43
N PRO A 140 18.48 -19.96 3.67
CA PRO A 140 18.09 -19.51 2.34
C PRO A 140 17.75 -20.68 1.41
N GLY A 141 16.67 -20.51 0.63
CA GLY A 141 16.24 -21.53 -0.33
C GLY A 141 15.61 -22.78 0.28
N SER A 142 15.42 -22.82 1.61
CA SER A 142 14.81 -23.98 2.26
C SER A 142 13.34 -24.14 1.90
N LYS A 143 12.89 -25.39 1.85
CA LYS A 143 11.51 -25.78 1.52
C LYS A 143 11.11 -26.99 2.36
N SER A 144 9.86 -27.01 2.84
CA SER A 144 9.33 -28.10 3.66
C SER A 144 7.88 -28.42 3.31
N TRP A 145 7.35 -29.46 3.94
CA TRP A 145 5.97 -29.97 3.82
C TRP A 145 5.61 -30.29 2.37
N ASP A 146 4.37 -30.04 2.02
CA ASP A 146 3.81 -30.24 0.67
C ASP A 146 4.00 -29.03 -0.27
N SER A 147 4.91 -28.09 0.09
CA SER A 147 5.17 -26.90 -0.73
C SER A 147 5.61 -27.27 -2.13
N TYR A 148 4.98 -26.73 -3.16
CA TYR A 148 5.36 -26.92 -4.54
C TYR A 148 6.68 -26.17 -4.88
N GLY A 149 6.76 -24.90 -4.47
CA GLY A 149 7.92 -24.05 -4.70
C GLY A 149 8.64 -23.60 -3.43
N ILE A 150 9.81 -23.00 -3.57
CA ILE A 150 10.42 -22.24 -2.47
C ILE A 150 9.60 -20.99 -2.24
N ARG A 151 9.22 -20.74 -0.99
CA ARG A 151 8.43 -19.58 -0.59
C ARG A 151 9.10 -18.87 0.58
N MET A 152 8.97 -17.57 0.63
CA MET A 152 9.65 -16.74 1.61
C MET A 152 8.92 -15.43 1.87
N CYS A 153 9.37 -14.72 2.88
CA CYS A 153 8.99 -13.36 3.18
C CYS A 153 10.23 -12.46 3.14
N ASN A 154 10.15 -11.36 2.41
CA ASN A 154 11.07 -10.23 2.54
C ASN A 154 10.42 -9.18 3.43
N TRP A 155 11.22 -8.47 4.24
CA TRP A 155 10.72 -7.40 5.08
C TRP A 155 11.66 -6.21 5.13
N GLY A 156 11.09 -5.06 5.39
CA GLY A 156 11.82 -3.82 5.66
C GLY A 156 11.22 -3.06 6.84
N LYS A 157 12.07 -2.38 7.60
CA LYS A 157 11.69 -1.36 8.57
C LYS A 157 11.86 0.01 7.94
N PHE A 158 10.79 0.76 7.86
CA PHE A 158 10.75 2.05 7.19
C PHE A 158 10.46 3.18 8.17
N ARG A 159 11.05 4.35 7.90
CA ARG A 159 10.66 5.63 8.50
C ARG A 159 10.04 6.52 7.43
N ASP A 160 8.83 6.97 7.66
CA ASP A 160 8.21 8.01 6.85
C ASP A 160 8.87 9.37 7.14
N LYS A 161 9.49 9.98 6.15
CA LYS A 161 10.20 11.26 6.29
C LYS A 161 9.27 12.44 6.57
N GLN A 162 8.00 12.34 6.21
CA GLN A 162 7.02 13.40 6.43
C GLN A 162 6.46 13.41 7.84
N THR A 163 6.21 12.22 8.41
CA THR A 163 5.60 12.08 9.73
C THR A 163 6.58 11.71 10.83
N GLY A 164 7.76 11.14 10.47
CA GLY A 164 8.70 10.54 11.40
C GLY A 164 8.29 9.14 11.88
N GLY A 165 7.11 8.65 11.48
CA GLY A 165 6.60 7.34 11.87
C GLY A 165 7.41 6.18 11.34
N GLU A 166 7.57 5.17 12.18
CA GLU A 166 8.27 3.94 11.82
C GLU A 166 7.29 2.77 11.81
N PHE A 167 7.45 1.92 10.80
CA PHE A 167 6.65 0.71 10.63
C PHE A 167 7.44 -0.37 9.91
N PHE A 168 6.93 -1.59 9.95
CA PHE A 168 7.45 -2.70 9.16
C PHE A 168 6.51 -3.04 8.02
N LEU A 169 7.08 -3.43 6.89
CA LEU A 169 6.36 -4.07 5.79
C LEU A 169 6.99 -5.44 5.53
N PHE A 170 6.16 -6.46 5.56
CA PHE A 170 6.47 -7.84 5.23
C PHE A 170 5.78 -8.17 3.92
N ASN A 171 6.53 -8.64 2.92
CA ASN A 171 5.99 -9.00 1.61
C ASN A 171 6.25 -10.46 1.31
N THR A 172 5.19 -11.18 0.91
CA THR A 172 5.23 -12.63 0.78
C THR A 172 4.46 -13.14 -0.44
N HIS A 173 4.70 -14.40 -0.79
CA HIS A 173 3.88 -15.15 -1.73
C HIS A 173 3.77 -16.59 -1.21
N PHE A 174 2.55 -17.01 -0.81
CA PHE A 174 2.31 -18.35 -0.25
C PHE A 174 2.28 -19.41 -1.36
N ASP A 175 2.38 -20.68 -0.97
CA ASP A 175 2.37 -21.77 -1.95
C ASP A 175 0.99 -21.97 -2.57
N HIS A 176 0.93 -22.12 -3.90
CA HIS A 176 -0.33 -22.24 -4.63
C HIS A 176 -0.92 -23.65 -4.63
N LYS A 177 -0.17 -24.68 -4.18
CA LYS A 177 -0.63 -26.09 -4.14
C LYS A 177 -0.69 -26.66 -2.75
N GLY A 178 0.38 -26.48 -1.96
CA GLY A 178 0.52 -27.10 -0.66
C GLY A 178 -0.40 -26.47 0.39
N GLU A 179 -1.46 -27.16 0.78
CA GLU A 179 -2.37 -26.67 1.81
C GLU A 179 -1.70 -26.66 3.19
N THR A 180 -1.01 -27.74 3.54
CA THR A 180 -0.22 -27.80 4.79
C THR A 180 0.86 -26.73 4.82
N ALA A 181 1.54 -26.52 3.68
CA ALA A 181 2.56 -25.50 3.57
C ALA A 181 1.97 -24.09 3.82
N ARG A 182 0.79 -23.75 3.25
CA ARG A 182 0.13 -22.47 3.51
C ARG A 182 -0.22 -22.27 4.98
N GLN A 183 -0.78 -23.28 5.65
CA GLN A 183 -1.12 -23.21 7.08
C GLN A 183 0.14 -23.02 7.94
N LYS A 184 1.20 -23.77 7.65
CA LYS A 184 2.50 -23.64 8.33
C LYS A 184 3.15 -22.28 8.06
N THR A 185 3.04 -21.78 6.83
CA THR A 185 3.49 -20.42 6.47
C THR A 185 2.80 -19.38 7.33
N ALA A 186 1.47 -19.43 7.48
CA ALA A 186 0.73 -18.49 8.31
C ALA A 186 1.18 -18.52 9.79
N GLN A 187 1.48 -19.71 10.33
CA GLN A 187 2.04 -19.85 11.69
C GLN A 187 3.42 -19.20 11.80
N ILE A 188 4.34 -19.48 10.85
CA ILE A 188 5.67 -18.86 10.82
C ILE A 188 5.58 -17.34 10.71
N VAL A 189 4.71 -16.82 9.84
CA VAL A 189 4.49 -15.37 9.67
C VAL A 189 4.08 -14.74 11.00
N ASN A 190 3.08 -15.33 11.69
CA ASN A 190 2.63 -14.84 12.99
C ASN A 190 3.78 -14.78 14.02
N GLU A 191 4.60 -15.82 14.11
CA GLU A 191 5.73 -15.89 15.03
C GLU A 191 6.83 -14.90 14.67
N ARG A 192 7.24 -14.86 13.40
CA ARG A 192 8.34 -14.00 12.93
C ARG A 192 7.97 -12.52 12.97
N VAL A 193 6.80 -12.14 12.51
CA VAL A 193 6.35 -10.74 12.54
C VAL A 193 6.23 -10.24 13.97
N LYS A 194 5.68 -11.03 14.89
CA LYS A 194 5.62 -10.70 16.31
C LYS A 194 6.99 -10.45 16.92
N SER A 195 7.98 -11.27 16.54
CA SER A 195 9.34 -11.16 17.05
C SER A 195 10.10 -9.97 16.46
N ILE A 196 10.04 -9.77 15.12
CA ILE A 196 10.80 -8.78 14.37
C ILE A 196 10.22 -7.37 14.59
N ALA A 197 8.89 -7.22 14.47
CA ALA A 197 8.21 -5.93 14.52
C ALA A 197 7.68 -5.58 15.92
N LYS A 198 8.33 -6.04 16.96
CA LYS A 198 7.91 -5.79 18.35
C LYS A 198 7.80 -4.29 18.64
N GLY A 199 6.58 -3.84 19.02
CA GLY A 199 6.33 -2.43 19.38
C GLY A 199 6.05 -1.49 18.20
N TYR A 200 6.02 -2.00 16.97
CA TYR A 200 5.74 -1.22 15.77
C TYR A 200 4.52 -1.77 15.03
N HIS A 201 3.86 -0.90 14.26
CA HIS A 201 2.90 -1.36 13.25
C HIS A 201 3.64 -2.25 12.23
N ALA A 202 3.00 -3.34 11.85
CA ALA A 202 3.54 -4.26 10.86
C ALA A 202 2.46 -4.57 9.81
N PHE A 203 2.72 -4.20 8.57
CA PHE A 203 1.91 -4.60 7.44
C PHE A 203 2.42 -5.93 6.89
N LEU A 204 1.50 -6.79 6.50
CA LEU A 204 1.75 -8.00 5.75
C LEU A 204 1.04 -7.89 4.41
N THR A 205 1.80 -7.91 3.33
CA THR A 205 1.31 -7.85 1.95
C THR A 205 1.64 -9.14 1.22
N GLY A 206 0.84 -9.49 0.24
CA GLY A 206 1.18 -10.60 -0.64
C GLY A 206 0.01 -11.31 -1.27
N ASP A 207 0.35 -12.20 -2.19
CA ASP A 207 -0.52 -13.24 -2.69
C ASP A 207 -0.48 -14.42 -1.71
N PHE A 208 -1.57 -14.64 -0.98
CA PHE A 208 -1.64 -15.73 0.01
C PHE A 208 -2.10 -17.05 -0.61
N ASN A 209 -2.46 -17.05 -1.91
CA ASN A 209 -3.04 -18.22 -2.57
C ASN A 209 -4.18 -18.86 -1.75
N GLY A 210 -4.91 -18.04 -1.06
CA GLY A 210 -6.00 -18.39 -0.18
C GLY A 210 -6.87 -17.17 0.11
N ASP A 211 -8.17 -17.35 -0.02
CA ASP A 211 -9.13 -16.29 0.22
C ASP A 211 -9.36 -16.03 1.72
N GLN A 212 -10.18 -15.04 2.03
CA GLN A 212 -10.54 -14.63 3.39
C GLN A 212 -11.31 -15.70 4.19
N TRP A 213 -11.70 -16.80 3.58
CA TRP A 213 -12.38 -17.94 4.26
C TRP A 213 -11.43 -19.13 4.46
N SER A 214 -10.24 -19.08 3.89
CA SER A 214 -9.23 -20.14 3.96
C SER A 214 -8.64 -20.30 5.37
N GLU A 215 -8.15 -21.49 5.69
CA GLU A 215 -7.53 -21.76 6.99
C GLU A 215 -6.25 -20.94 7.23
N PRO A 216 -5.33 -20.74 6.24
CA PRO A 216 -4.18 -19.86 6.42
C PRO A 216 -4.57 -18.43 6.78
N TYR A 217 -5.60 -17.88 6.15
CA TYR A 217 -6.09 -16.54 6.47
C TYR A 217 -6.61 -16.47 7.92
N LYS A 218 -7.40 -17.44 8.39
CA LYS A 218 -7.86 -17.49 9.77
C LYS A 218 -6.72 -17.56 10.78
N ILE A 219 -5.66 -18.33 10.48
CA ILE A 219 -4.46 -18.37 11.33
C ILE A 219 -3.81 -16.98 11.43
N LEU A 220 -3.73 -16.24 10.32
CA LEU A 220 -3.17 -14.88 10.32
C LEU A 220 -4.02 -13.92 11.16
N THR A 221 -5.34 -14.05 11.17
CA THR A 221 -6.24 -13.17 11.94
C THR A 221 -6.10 -13.29 13.45
N ASP A 222 -5.36 -14.27 13.96
CA ASP A 222 -4.97 -14.33 15.38
C ASP A 222 -4.12 -13.12 15.82
N GLN A 223 -3.38 -12.50 14.90
CA GLN A 223 -2.50 -11.37 15.19
C GLN A 223 -2.67 -10.18 14.26
N PHE A 224 -3.26 -10.39 13.09
CA PHE A 224 -3.48 -9.35 12.09
C PHE A 224 -4.96 -9.00 11.96
N ARG A 225 -5.23 -7.78 11.56
CA ARG A 225 -6.53 -7.30 11.11
C ARG A 225 -6.47 -7.13 9.59
N ASP A 226 -7.54 -7.52 8.89
CA ASP A 226 -7.64 -7.21 7.47
C ASP A 226 -7.90 -5.71 7.30
N THR A 227 -7.07 -5.03 6.52
CA THR A 227 -7.20 -3.60 6.28
C THR A 227 -8.45 -3.25 5.47
N ARG A 228 -9.02 -4.21 4.72
CA ARG A 228 -10.31 -4.06 4.07
C ARG A 228 -11.43 -3.82 5.08
N ASP A 229 -11.45 -4.59 6.18
CA ASP A 229 -12.47 -4.50 7.22
C ASP A 229 -12.29 -3.27 8.13
N GLU A 230 -11.04 -2.78 8.24
CA GLU A 230 -10.70 -1.58 9.01
C GLU A 230 -10.91 -0.28 8.21
N ALA A 231 -11.14 -0.35 6.90
CA ALA A 231 -11.17 0.81 6.02
C ALA A 231 -12.43 1.66 6.23
N VAL A 232 -12.24 2.98 6.32
CA VAL A 232 -13.35 3.96 6.33
C VAL A 232 -14.14 3.91 5.03
N ARG A 233 -13.44 3.65 3.90
CA ARG A 233 -14.01 3.53 2.57
C ARG A 233 -13.38 2.38 1.81
N THR A 234 -14.20 1.64 1.07
CA THR A 234 -13.73 0.61 0.13
C THR A 234 -14.18 0.94 -1.29
N GLU A 235 -13.35 0.59 -2.28
CA GLU A 235 -13.67 0.69 -3.70
C GLU A 235 -13.34 -0.64 -4.40
N ASN A 236 -14.22 -1.09 -5.28
CA ASN A 236 -14.11 -2.37 -6.01
C ASN A 236 -13.91 -3.59 -5.09
N ALA A 237 -14.40 -3.54 -3.85
CA ALA A 237 -14.23 -4.62 -2.88
C ALA A 237 -15.00 -5.91 -3.23
N ASP A 238 -15.89 -5.86 -4.20
CA ASP A 238 -16.62 -6.97 -4.79
C ASP A 238 -15.89 -7.65 -5.95
N TRP A 239 -14.75 -7.09 -6.41
CA TRP A 239 -13.89 -7.72 -7.39
C TRP A 239 -13.01 -8.79 -6.74
N HIS A 240 -12.69 -9.85 -7.50
CA HIS A 240 -11.66 -10.80 -7.13
C HIS A 240 -10.28 -10.20 -7.43
N SER A 241 -9.29 -10.39 -6.57
CA SER A 241 -7.94 -9.88 -6.83
C SER A 241 -7.22 -10.61 -7.97
N TYR A 242 -7.58 -11.89 -8.22
CA TYR A 242 -7.09 -12.69 -9.34
C TYR A 242 -8.08 -12.66 -10.51
N ASN A 243 -7.64 -12.27 -11.70
CA ASN A 243 -8.43 -12.13 -12.92
C ASN A 243 -8.10 -13.16 -14.02
N ALA A 244 -6.97 -13.89 -13.88
CA ALA A 244 -6.49 -14.88 -14.84
C ALA A 244 -6.38 -14.35 -16.29
N TYR A 245 -6.06 -13.05 -16.46
CA TYR A 245 -6.08 -12.33 -17.74
C TYR A 245 -7.45 -12.33 -18.46
N ASN A 246 -8.54 -12.69 -17.78
CA ASN A 246 -9.88 -12.68 -18.35
C ASN A 246 -10.51 -11.30 -18.17
N TYR A 247 -10.58 -10.52 -19.24
CA TYR A 247 -11.25 -9.24 -19.20
C TYR A 247 -12.74 -9.40 -18.86
N SER A 248 -13.23 -8.55 -17.96
CA SER A 248 -14.63 -8.47 -17.59
C SER A 248 -15.01 -7.03 -17.25
N ASP A 249 -16.21 -6.62 -17.67
CA ASP A 249 -16.83 -5.35 -17.28
C ASP A 249 -17.51 -5.42 -15.89
N LYS A 250 -17.47 -6.57 -15.24
CA LYS A 250 -18.14 -6.84 -13.96
C LYS A 250 -17.24 -7.63 -13.04
N PRO A 251 -17.44 -7.47 -11.71
CA PRO A 251 -16.74 -8.29 -10.73
C PRO A 251 -16.87 -9.79 -11.00
N LEU A 252 -15.76 -10.51 -10.96
CA LEU A 252 -15.71 -11.95 -11.04
C LEU A 252 -15.55 -12.52 -9.63
N TYR A 253 -16.11 -13.71 -9.38
CA TYR A 253 -15.90 -14.50 -8.15
C TYR A 253 -16.31 -13.82 -6.81
N SER A 254 -17.27 -12.89 -6.86
CA SER A 254 -17.99 -12.39 -5.67
C SER A 254 -17.11 -11.88 -4.51
N GLY A 255 -16.04 -11.13 -4.81
CA GLY A 255 -15.24 -10.44 -3.80
C GLY A 255 -14.30 -11.33 -3.00
N ALA A 256 -13.99 -12.54 -3.47
CA ALA A 256 -12.86 -13.30 -2.93
C ALA A 256 -11.54 -12.63 -3.31
N GLN A 257 -10.60 -12.54 -2.39
CA GLN A 257 -9.25 -12.05 -2.66
C GLN A 257 -8.23 -13.15 -2.39
N LEU A 258 -7.22 -13.29 -3.26
CA LEU A 258 -6.02 -14.07 -2.98
C LEU A 258 -4.89 -13.18 -2.46
N ASP A 259 -4.95 -11.90 -2.82
CA ASP A 259 -4.00 -10.89 -2.40
C ASP A 259 -4.56 -10.13 -1.21
N HIS A 260 -3.73 -9.87 -0.21
CA HIS A 260 -4.17 -9.23 1.02
C HIS A 260 -3.16 -8.18 1.50
N ILE A 261 -3.69 -7.15 2.16
CA ILE A 261 -2.94 -6.25 3.02
C ILE A 261 -3.51 -6.40 4.42
N MET A 262 -2.73 -6.96 5.31
CA MET A 262 -3.11 -7.14 6.72
C MET A 262 -2.25 -6.26 7.62
N LEU A 263 -2.80 -5.80 8.74
CA LEU A 263 -2.13 -4.96 9.71
C LEU A 263 -2.09 -5.63 11.07
N ARG A 264 -0.89 -5.79 11.63
CA ARG A 264 -0.67 -6.03 13.05
C ARG A 264 -0.43 -4.68 13.71
N PRO A 265 -1.40 -4.15 14.48
CA PRO A 265 -1.26 -2.85 15.07
C PRO A 265 -0.26 -2.86 16.25
N ALA A 266 0.46 -1.73 16.43
CA ALA A 266 1.12 -1.40 17.69
C ALA A 266 0.15 -0.63 18.61
N ASP A 267 0.64 -0.21 19.78
CA ASP A 267 -0.11 0.64 20.73
C ASP A 267 -0.18 2.12 20.26
N LEU A 268 -0.27 2.35 18.96
CA LEU A 268 -0.40 3.66 18.34
C LEU A 268 -1.70 3.71 17.56
N ASP A 269 -2.37 4.84 17.60
CA ASP A 269 -3.57 5.06 16.81
C ASP A 269 -3.24 5.10 15.32
N PHE A 270 -4.13 4.55 14.50
CA PHE A 270 -4.04 4.56 13.05
C PHE A 270 -5.40 4.75 12.40
N VAL A 271 -5.41 5.11 11.14
CA VAL A 271 -6.61 5.14 10.31
C VAL A 271 -6.31 4.50 8.96
N VAL A 272 -7.12 3.53 8.58
CA VAL A 272 -7.22 3.03 7.22
C VAL A 272 -8.25 3.89 6.49
N ASN A 273 -7.78 4.88 5.71
CA ASN A 273 -8.68 5.85 5.08
C ASN A 273 -9.45 5.21 3.92
N GLU A 274 -8.76 4.39 3.13
CA GLU A 274 -9.32 3.73 1.96
C GLU A 274 -8.63 2.40 1.69
N TRP A 275 -9.41 1.44 1.24
CA TRP A 275 -8.95 0.18 0.66
C TRP A 275 -9.61 0.00 -0.70
N ARG A 276 -8.84 -0.37 -1.75
CA ARG A 276 -9.40 -0.54 -3.10
C ARG A 276 -8.66 -1.56 -3.93
N ILE A 277 -9.38 -2.20 -4.86
CA ILE A 277 -8.79 -2.95 -5.96
C ILE A 277 -8.68 -2.05 -7.19
N VAL A 278 -7.49 -2.04 -7.82
CA VAL A 278 -7.22 -1.28 -9.04
C VAL A 278 -7.43 -2.19 -10.25
N ASN A 279 -8.58 -2.11 -10.86
CA ASN A 279 -8.98 -2.94 -12.01
C ASN A 279 -8.73 -2.27 -13.37
N THR A 280 -7.69 -1.45 -13.46
CA THR A 280 -7.31 -0.74 -14.69
C THR A 280 -6.98 -1.73 -15.81
N ASP A 281 -7.57 -1.52 -16.97
CA ASP A 281 -7.28 -2.23 -18.21
C ASP A 281 -6.67 -1.31 -19.28
N PHE A 282 -5.99 -1.91 -20.24
CA PHE A 282 -5.42 -1.28 -21.43
C PHE A 282 -6.05 -1.89 -22.68
N ASN A 283 -7.17 -1.28 -23.15
CA ASN A 283 -7.95 -1.79 -24.26
C ASN A 283 -8.42 -3.25 -24.05
N LYS A 284 -8.98 -3.53 -22.88
CA LYS A 284 -9.45 -4.85 -22.46
C LYS A 284 -8.33 -5.87 -22.24
N VAL A 285 -7.14 -5.40 -21.97
CA VAL A 285 -5.99 -6.22 -21.58
C VAL A 285 -5.56 -5.82 -20.18
N TYR A 286 -5.42 -6.77 -19.28
CA TYR A 286 -4.88 -6.53 -17.95
C TYR A 286 -3.36 -6.67 -17.93
N PRO A 287 -2.64 -5.81 -17.20
CA PRO A 287 -1.17 -5.86 -17.12
C PRO A 287 -0.64 -7.06 -16.32
N SER A 288 -1.48 -7.69 -15.52
CA SER A 288 -1.21 -8.91 -14.74
C SER A 288 -2.49 -9.72 -14.62
N ASP A 289 -2.37 -11.00 -14.31
CA ASP A 289 -3.50 -11.86 -13.93
C ASP A 289 -4.01 -11.60 -12.51
N HIS A 290 -3.36 -10.69 -11.78
CA HIS A 290 -3.82 -10.11 -10.52
C HIS A 290 -4.03 -8.60 -10.63
N PHE A 291 -4.94 -8.07 -9.83
CA PHE A 291 -5.12 -6.63 -9.64
C PHE A 291 -4.35 -6.13 -8.42
N PRO A 292 -3.75 -4.94 -8.48
CA PRO A 292 -3.21 -4.31 -7.28
C PRO A 292 -4.29 -4.08 -6.23
N ILE A 293 -3.97 -4.36 -4.97
CA ILE A 293 -4.74 -3.87 -3.82
C ILE A 293 -3.98 -2.68 -3.24
N VAL A 294 -4.69 -1.60 -2.98
CA VAL A 294 -4.14 -0.34 -2.50
C VAL A 294 -4.82 0.08 -1.22
N LEU A 295 -4.02 0.50 -0.29
CA LEU A 295 -4.41 1.04 1.01
C LEU A 295 -3.96 2.49 1.12
N SER A 296 -4.83 3.39 1.56
CA SER A 296 -4.43 4.70 2.09
C SER A 296 -4.45 4.64 3.62
N PHE A 297 -3.31 4.93 4.24
CA PHE A 297 -3.08 4.74 5.67
C PHE A 297 -2.50 6.01 6.31
N SER A 298 -2.90 6.29 7.55
CA SER A 298 -2.35 7.39 8.36
C SER A 298 -2.04 6.91 9.76
N PHE A 299 -0.88 7.29 10.29
CA PHE A 299 -0.60 7.19 11.70
C PHE A 299 -1.19 8.40 12.44
N LYS A 300 -1.75 8.17 13.62
CA LYS A 300 -2.09 9.25 14.55
C LYS A 300 -0.92 9.44 15.52
N PHE A 301 -0.14 10.49 15.33
CA PHE A 301 0.86 10.89 16.30
C PHE A 301 0.28 11.94 17.25
N GLU A 302 0.43 11.74 18.56
CA GLU A 302 0.31 12.84 19.50
C GLU A 302 1.52 13.76 19.31
N ARG A 303 1.31 15.03 18.99
CA ARG A 303 2.36 16.04 19.02
C ARG A 303 2.89 16.15 20.46
N GLN A 304 4.14 15.78 20.67
CA GLN A 304 4.87 16.11 21.89
C GLN A 304 5.18 17.60 21.95
#